data_b3a913aada7d0438626c19ce80b596cb
#
_entry.id   b3a913aada7d0438626c19ce80b596cb
#
_cell.length_a   1.000
_cell.length_b   1.000
_cell.length_c   1.000
_cell.angle_alpha   90.00
_cell.angle_beta   90.00
_cell.angle_gamma   90.00
#
_symmetry.space_group_name_H-M   'P 1'
#
loop_
_entity.id
_entity.type
_entity.pdbx_description
1 polymer ?
#
loop_
_entity_poly.entity_id
_entity_poly.type
_entity_poly.pdbx_seq_one_letter_code
_entity_poly.pdbx_strand_id
1 'polypeptide(L)'
;VAASETDHDGRPPRSPARRRPSLDADLDRLGEQLAEFARAQERMRGLLEAILTISGELELPVVLRRIVTTAMELVGARYGALGVLDEEGTKLAEFIPVGLHREEEERLTGVALPHGEGLLGLLISDPRPLRVDSIADHPQAAQFPPGHPPMRSLLGVAITVRGRVYGNLYLTDRQCGGSFDADDESVVVALAGAAGVAIENARLYGRVRSGAEQFQRLLLPSLPDLSPFDAWAVYQPAADPALLGGDWYDAMVLPDDTRVMIVGDVLGHDVRAAATMAQIRNMLRALAYDSDALPSELLSRLDRTLEAVAEPTMATACLVRLVPRGDAWSLVWSSAGHPPPLVVTADGATRFLDAEPDVPIGVDARFARHDHRYTLPAGATVLMFTDGLVEHPGHGLDEGLRAIAEVAAAHAGAPLDVLGRAVAEARPSDGHDDLALLVLRAPETG
;
A
#
# COMPACT_ATOMS: atom_id res chain seq x y z
N VAL A 1 -6.44 113.68 -4.86
CA VAL A 1 -5.51 114.06 -5.91
C VAL A 1 -4.75 112.76 -6.36
N ALA A 2 -5.02 112.45 -7.59
CA ALA A 2 -4.22 111.89 -8.67
C ALA A 2 -3.53 110.51 -8.33
N ALA A 3 -3.35 109.67 -9.23
CA ALA A 3 -3.62 109.44 -10.66
C ALA A 3 -3.41 107.89 -10.90
N SER A 4 -4.21 107.33 -11.68
CA SER A 4 -4.19 106.36 -12.70
C SER A 4 -2.81 105.92 -13.18
N GLU A 5 -2.62 104.60 -13.29
CA GLU A 5 -1.99 103.98 -14.45
C GLU A 5 -2.56 102.58 -14.65
N THR A 6 -3.24 102.39 -15.76
CA THR A 6 -3.67 101.13 -16.33
C THR A 6 -2.51 100.49 -17.03
N ASP A 7 -2.29 99.23 -16.83
CA ASP A 7 -1.64 98.39 -17.82
C ASP A 7 -2.45 97.16 -18.19
N HIS A 8 -2.75 97.10 -19.49
CA HIS A 8 -3.42 96.03 -20.18
C HIS A 8 -2.47 94.89 -20.51
N ASP A 9 -2.69 93.69 -19.98
CA ASP A 9 -2.55 92.54 -20.85
C ASP A 9 -3.34 91.34 -20.30
N GLY A 10 -4.49 91.10 -20.91
CA GLY A 10 -5.37 89.99 -20.58
C GLY A 10 -4.86 88.70 -21.19
N ARG A 11 -4.09 87.94 -20.39
CA ARG A 11 -3.84 86.51 -20.65
C ARG A 11 -4.29 85.70 -19.47
N PRO A 12 -5.13 84.67 -19.69
CA PRO A 12 -5.48 83.72 -18.61
C PRO A 12 -4.24 82.89 -18.22
N PRO A 13 -4.13 82.46 -16.91
CA PRO A 13 -3.00 81.67 -16.46
C PRO A 13 -2.96 80.36 -17.22
N ARG A 14 -1.82 80.06 -17.82
CA ARG A 14 -1.56 78.77 -18.46
C ARG A 14 -1.62 77.66 -17.40
N SER A 15 -2.60 76.76 -17.48
CA SER A 15 -2.66 75.50 -16.76
C SER A 15 -1.35 74.78 -16.96
N PRO A 16 -0.82 74.16 -15.89
CA PRO A 16 0.42 73.35 -16.00
C PRO A 16 0.15 72.23 -17.01
N ALA A 17 0.91 72.25 -18.09
CA ALA A 17 0.88 71.18 -19.09
C ALA A 17 1.16 69.87 -18.40
N ARG A 18 0.18 68.96 -18.33
CA ARG A 18 0.39 67.55 -17.97
C ARG A 18 1.49 67.03 -18.90
N ARG A 19 2.69 66.79 -18.36
CA ARG A 19 3.73 66.07 -19.08
C ARG A 19 3.14 64.77 -19.55
N ARG A 20 2.97 64.55 -20.83
CA ARG A 20 2.69 63.25 -21.43
C ARG A 20 3.90 62.37 -21.07
N PRO A 21 3.69 61.19 -20.49
CA PRO A 21 4.80 60.25 -20.31
C PRO A 21 5.45 60.05 -21.69
N SER A 22 6.78 59.98 -21.73
CA SER A 22 7.50 59.72 -22.96
C SER A 22 7.17 58.29 -23.43
N LEU A 23 7.07 58.08 -24.73
CA LEU A 23 6.78 56.76 -25.34
C LEU A 23 7.73 55.70 -24.79
N ASP A 24 8.98 56.07 -24.52
CA ASP A 24 9.99 55.18 -23.91
C ASP A 24 9.59 54.72 -22.50
N ALA A 25 9.08 55.62 -21.64
CA ALA A 25 8.63 55.27 -20.30
C ALA A 25 7.38 54.36 -20.32
N ASP A 26 6.53 54.50 -21.34
CA ASP A 26 5.37 53.61 -21.52
C ASP A 26 5.79 52.23 -22.06
N LEU A 27 6.80 52.17 -22.96
CA LEU A 27 7.41 50.91 -23.44
C LEU A 27 8.17 50.18 -22.35
N ASP A 28 8.93 50.87 -21.51
CA ASP A 28 9.64 50.28 -20.36
C ASP A 28 8.62 49.66 -19.38
N ARG A 29 7.54 50.38 -19.06
CA ARG A 29 6.49 49.87 -18.17
C ARG A 29 5.76 48.66 -18.75
N LEU A 30 5.50 48.67 -20.08
CA LEU A 30 4.92 47.53 -20.78
C LEU A 30 5.88 46.31 -20.74
N GLY A 31 7.17 46.54 -20.94
CA GLY A 31 8.22 45.50 -20.81
C GLY A 31 8.28 44.87 -19.41
N GLU A 32 8.20 45.72 -18.37
CA GLU A 32 8.15 45.23 -16.96
C GLU A 32 6.89 44.40 -16.71
N GLN A 33 5.71 44.87 -17.18
CA GLN A 33 4.46 44.11 -17.04
C GLN A 33 4.46 42.78 -17.79
N LEU A 34 5.03 42.73 -18.99
CA LEU A 34 5.18 41.48 -19.75
C LEU A 34 6.12 40.51 -19.06
N ALA A 35 7.24 41.00 -18.50
CA ALA A 35 8.18 40.17 -17.75
C ALA A 35 7.56 39.62 -16.45
N GLU A 36 6.74 40.43 -15.76
CA GLU A 36 5.98 40.02 -14.57
C GLU A 36 4.93 38.96 -14.92
N PHE A 37 4.19 39.17 -16.01
CA PHE A 37 3.20 38.21 -16.50
C PHE A 37 3.85 36.86 -16.89
N ALA A 38 4.99 36.89 -17.60
CA ALA A 38 5.74 35.69 -17.97
C ALA A 38 6.20 34.91 -16.75
N ARG A 39 6.71 35.61 -15.74
CA ARG A 39 7.13 34.97 -14.46
C ARG A 39 5.95 34.35 -13.72
N ALA A 40 4.79 35.05 -13.68
CA ALA A 40 3.59 34.51 -13.06
C ALA A 40 3.08 33.25 -13.79
N GLN A 41 3.11 33.26 -15.13
CA GLN A 41 2.73 32.10 -15.95
C GLN A 41 3.65 30.91 -15.71
N GLU A 42 4.94 31.10 -15.62
CA GLU A 42 5.91 30.02 -15.34
C GLU A 42 5.70 29.42 -13.95
N ARG A 43 5.49 30.25 -12.93
CA ARG A 43 5.15 29.79 -11.57
C ARG A 43 3.86 28.97 -11.54
N MET A 44 2.80 29.46 -12.24
CA MET A 44 1.53 28.73 -12.34
C MET A 44 1.69 27.37 -13.01
N ARG A 45 2.49 27.29 -14.07
CA ARG A 45 2.80 26.03 -14.76
C ARG A 45 3.52 25.07 -13.83
N GLY A 46 4.58 25.52 -13.15
CA GLY A 46 5.31 24.70 -12.17
C GLY A 46 4.42 24.20 -11.05
N LEU A 47 3.51 25.05 -10.53
CA LEU A 47 2.55 24.64 -9.51
C LEU A 47 1.56 23.57 -10.02
N LEU A 48 1.04 23.70 -11.25
CA LEU A 48 0.15 22.68 -11.82
C LEU A 48 0.84 21.35 -12.04
N GLU A 49 2.06 21.35 -12.57
CA GLU A 49 2.87 20.14 -12.73
C GLU A 49 3.16 19.48 -11.37
N ALA A 50 3.44 20.27 -10.36
CA ALA A 50 3.64 19.84 -8.98
C ALA A 50 2.41 19.14 -8.40
N ILE A 51 1.23 19.76 -8.55
CA ILE A 51 -0.04 19.23 -8.08
C ILE A 51 -0.35 17.87 -8.74
N LEU A 52 -0.18 17.77 -10.06
CA LEU A 52 -0.42 16.53 -10.79
C LEU A 52 0.52 15.41 -10.32
N THR A 53 1.80 15.73 -10.09
CA THR A 53 2.79 14.77 -9.62
C THR A 53 2.48 14.24 -8.22
N ILE A 54 2.02 15.10 -7.31
CA ILE A 54 1.64 14.70 -5.93
C ILE A 54 0.34 13.88 -5.93
N SER A 55 -0.63 14.24 -6.76
CA SER A 55 -1.97 13.61 -6.78
C SER A 55 -1.98 12.19 -7.34
N GLY A 56 -0.94 11.77 -8.06
CA GLY A 56 -0.82 10.43 -8.64
C GLY A 56 -0.27 9.38 -7.67
N GLU A 57 0.18 9.78 -6.48
CA GLU A 57 0.80 8.88 -5.52
C GLU A 57 -0.19 8.48 -4.42
N LEU A 58 -0.22 7.22 -4.04
CA LEU A 58 -1.14 6.67 -3.04
C LEU A 58 -0.46 6.22 -1.75
N GLU A 59 0.86 6.03 -1.76
CA GLU A 59 1.59 5.67 -0.55
C GLU A 59 1.94 6.91 0.27
N LEU A 60 1.38 7.01 1.47
CA LEU A 60 1.52 8.20 2.33
C LEU A 60 2.98 8.65 2.54
N PRO A 61 3.96 7.79 2.85
CA PRO A 61 5.34 8.23 3.04
C PRO A 61 5.96 8.83 1.76
N VAL A 62 5.59 8.31 0.58
CA VAL A 62 6.05 8.81 -0.72
C VAL A 62 5.42 10.17 -1.02
N VAL A 63 4.09 10.29 -0.81
CA VAL A 63 3.33 11.56 -0.93
C VAL A 63 4.00 12.65 -0.07
N LEU A 64 4.25 12.37 1.21
CA LEU A 64 4.78 13.35 2.16
C LEU A 64 6.17 13.85 1.74
N ARG A 65 7.07 12.96 1.37
CA ARG A 65 8.41 13.32 0.87
C ARG A 65 8.34 14.10 -0.43
N ARG A 66 7.45 13.72 -1.35
CA ARG A 66 7.24 14.40 -2.63
C ARG A 66 6.76 15.84 -2.43
N ILE A 67 5.82 16.07 -1.50
CA ILE A 67 5.33 17.40 -1.16
C ILE A 67 6.49 18.32 -0.74
N VAL A 68 7.34 17.86 0.17
CA VAL A 68 8.48 18.66 0.65
C VAL A 68 9.46 18.97 -0.48
N THR A 69 9.86 17.96 -1.25
CA THR A 69 10.81 18.12 -2.37
C THR A 69 10.28 19.13 -3.38
N THR A 70 9.02 18.98 -3.79
CA THR A 70 8.39 19.87 -4.76
C THR A 70 8.26 21.31 -4.22
N ALA A 71 7.92 21.48 -2.95
CA ALA A 71 7.88 22.80 -2.33
C ALA A 71 9.24 23.49 -2.33
N MET A 72 10.29 22.73 -1.99
CA MET A 72 11.65 23.23 -2.03
C MET A 72 12.08 23.69 -3.43
N GLU A 73 11.75 22.91 -4.46
CA GLU A 73 12.06 23.24 -5.85
C GLU A 73 11.36 24.52 -6.31
N LEU A 74 10.08 24.68 -5.97
CA LEU A 74 9.25 25.81 -6.40
C LEU A 74 9.75 27.16 -5.86
N VAL A 75 10.24 27.20 -4.61
CA VAL A 75 10.70 28.45 -3.98
C VAL A 75 12.22 28.53 -3.81
N GLY A 76 12.95 27.53 -4.31
CA GLY A 76 14.40 27.45 -4.20
C GLY A 76 14.90 27.34 -2.74
N ALA A 77 14.20 26.60 -1.90
CA ALA A 77 14.61 26.38 -0.53
C ALA A 77 15.77 25.35 -0.46
N ARG A 78 16.69 25.55 0.47
CA ARG A 78 17.81 24.62 0.70
C ARG A 78 17.40 23.41 1.53
N TYR A 79 16.61 23.61 2.55
CA TYR A 79 16.08 22.56 3.41
C TYR A 79 14.56 22.65 3.48
N GLY A 80 13.93 21.51 3.63
CA GLY A 80 12.51 21.43 3.85
C GLY A 80 12.17 20.32 4.85
N ALA A 81 11.04 20.47 5.53
CA ALA A 81 10.52 19.42 6.38
C ALA A 81 8.99 19.44 6.38
N LEU A 82 8.40 18.28 6.59
CA LEU A 82 6.97 18.14 6.81
C LEU A 82 6.75 17.48 8.16
N GLY A 83 6.04 18.17 9.04
CA GLY A 83 5.57 17.63 10.30
C GLY A 83 4.13 17.13 10.14
N VAL A 84 3.88 15.84 10.39
CA VAL A 84 2.55 15.26 10.39
C VAL A 84 2.00 15.29 11.79
N LEU A 85 0.78 15.81 11.97
CA LEU A 85 0.10 15.83 13.27
C LEU A 85 -0.52 14.46 13.60
N ASP A 86 -0.61 14.18 14.91
CA ASP A 86 -1.36 13.06 15.44
C ASP A 86 -2.86 13.16 15.12
N GLU A 87 -3.64 12.15 15.46
CA GLU A 87 -5.10 12.15 15.21
C GLU A 87 -5.82 13.24 16.00
N GLU A 88 -5.28 13.65 17.15
CA GLU A 88 -5.80 14.70 17.99
C GLU A 88 -5.44 16.11 17.47
N GLY A 89 -4.44 16.21 16.58
CA GLY A 89 -3.98 17.47 15.99
C GLY A 89 -3.17 18.34 16.96
N THR A 90 -2.60 17.74 18.00
CA THR A 90 -1.95 18.48 19.09
C THR A 90 -0.43 18.37 19.09
N LYS A 91 0.11 17.31 18.52
CA LYS A 91 1.56 17.00 18.51
C LYS A 91 2.00 16.48 17.15
N LEU A 92 3.29 16.59 16.89
CA LEU A 92 3.89 15.95 15.72
C LEU A 92 4.02 14.44 15.98
N ALA A 93 3.35 13.64 15.14
CA ALA A 93 3.47 12.19 15.12
C ALA A 93 4.66 11.73 14.26
N GLU A 94 4.97 12.48 13.19
CA GLU A 94 6.03 12.16 12.25
C GLU A 94 6.69 13.45 11.75
N PHE A 95 7.98 13.40 11.46
CA PHE A 95 8.74 14.52 10.92
C PHE A 95 9.65 14.04 9.78
N ILE A 96 9.45 14.58 8.59
CA ILE A 96 10.12 14.15 7.36
C ILE A 96 11.02 15.29 6.89
N PRO A 97 12.32 15.26 7.21
CA PRO A 97 13.28 16.23 6.70
C PRO A 97 13.70 15.87 5.27
N VAL A 98 14.00 16.89 4.45
CA VAL A 98 14.56 16.78 3.11
C VAL A 98 15.63 17.85 2.90
N GLY A 99 16.67 17.53 2.14
CA GLY A 99 17.75 18.45 1.83
C GLY A 99 18.95 18.37 2.77
N LEU A 100 18.89 17.56 3.82
CA LEU A 100 20.03 17.29 4.67
C LEU A 100 21.08 16.44 3.95
N HIS A 101 22.36 16.71 4.19
CA HIS A 101 23.44 15.84 3.75
C HIS A 101 23.51 14.59 4.66
N ARG A 102 24.02 13.50 4.12
CA ARG A 102 24.11 12.21 4.85
C ARG A 102 24.78 12.35 6.23
N GLU A 103 25.84 13.14 6.32
CA GLU A 103 26.51 13.41 7.59
C GLU A 103 25.65 14.20 8.60
N GLU A 104 24.74 15.05 8.11
CA GLU A 104 23.79 15.81 8.93
C GLU A 104 22.66 14.87 9.41
N GLU A 105 22.16 14.00 8.56
CA GLU A 105 21.17 12.96 8.92
C GLU A 105 21.74 12.00 9.98
N GLU A 106 22.98 11.51 9.79
CA GLU A 106 23.63 10.62 10.75
C GLU A 106 23.80 11.29 12.13
N ARG A 107 24.10 12.60 12.20
CA ARG A 107 24.21 13.35 13.47
C ARG A 107 22.86 13.57 14.16
N LEU A 108 21.78 13.61 13.40
CA LEU A 108 20.42 13.78 13.94
C LEU A 108 19.73 12.44 14.25
N THR A 109 20.37 11.31 13.92
CA THR A 109 19.85 9.99 14.25
C THR A 109 19.74 9.81 15.77
N GLY A 110 18.55 9.51 16.26
CA GLY A 110 18.25 9.35 17.70
C GLY A 110 17.94 10.66 18.45
N VAL A 111 17.96 11.81 17.76
CA VAL A 111 17.44 13.06 18.33
C VAL A 111 15.90 12.96 18.41
N ALA A 112 15.33 13.33 19.56
CA ALA A 112 13.88 13.36 19.73
C ALA A 112 13.23 14.28 18.69
N LEU A 113 12.09 13.82 18.14
CA LEU A 113 11.30 14.64 17.22
C LEU A 113 10.94 15.98 17.85
N PRO A 114 10.86 17.07 17.06
CA PRO A 114 10.40 18.35 17.58
C PRO A 114 9.01 18.17 18.21
N HIS A 115 8.88 18.50 19.50
CA HIS A 115 7.60 18.32 20.21
C HIS A 115 6.55 19.40 19.91
N GLY A 116 6.74 20.18 18.83
CA GLY A 116 5.84 21.28 18.49
C GLY A 116 6.06 22.51 19.36
N GLU A 117 7.27 22.71 19.89
CA GLU A 117 7.70 23.92 20.59
C GLU A 117 8.33 24.93 19.63
N GLY A 118 8.40 26.18 20.04
CA GLY A 118 9.02 27.24 19.25
C GLY A 118 8.25 27.56 17.97
N LEU A 119 8.98 27.93 16.92
CA LEU A 119 8.40 28.29 15.61
C LEU A 119 7.61 27.15 14.96
N LEU A 120 8.01 25.91 15.20
CA LEU A 120 7.31 24.74 14.66
C LEU A 120 5.94 24.55 15.32
N GLY A 121 5.82 24.87 16.62
CA GLY A 121 4.56 24.81 17.36
C GLY A 121 3.59 25.92 17.03
N LEU A 122 4.07 27.08 16.54
CA LEU A 122 3.22 28.19 16.16
C LEU A 122 2.18 27.77 15.13
N LEU A 123 2.59 27.06 14.08
CA LEU A 123 1.70 26.60 13.01
C LEU A 123 0.70 25.52 13.47
N ILE A 124 0.93 24.88 14.62
CA ILE A 124 -0.04 23.97 15.22
C ILE A 124 -1.16 24.75 15.89
N SER A 125 -0.79 25.81 16.63
CA SER A 125 -1.73 26.64 17.38
C SER A 125 -2.42 27.70 16.53
N ASP A 126 -1.71 28.22 15.52
CA ASP A 126 -2.20 29.21 14.58
C ASP A 126 -1.80 28.83 13.14
N PRO A 127 -2.70 28.24 12.35
CA PRO A 127 -2.37 27.69 11.03
C PRO A 127 -2.18 28.76 9.94
N ARG A 128 -1.94 30.01 10.30
CA ARG A 128 -1.63 31.08 9.32
C ARG A 128 -0.20 30.92 8.83
N PRO A 129 0.05 31.24 7.52
CA PRO A 129 1.42 31.24 7.00
C PRO A 129 2.36 32.07 7.84
N LEU A 130 3.58 31.57 8.07
CA LEU A 130 4.61 32.18 8.88
C LEU A 130 5.86 32.43 8.04
N ARG A 131 6.22 33.70 7.80
CA ARG A 131 7.51 34.10 7.22
C ARG A 131 8.40 34.73 8.27
N VAL A 132 9.63 34.23 8.37
CA VAL A 132 10.63 34.72 9.33
C VAL A 132 11.95 34.97 8.59
N ASP A 133 12.41 36.20 8.59
CA ASP A 133 13.67 36.59 7.94
C ASP A 133 14.90 36.15 8.72
N SER A 134 14.79 36.13 10.06
CA SER A 134 15.83 35.65 10.95
C SER A 134 15.21 34.80 12.06
N ILE A 135 15.45 33.50 12.02
CA ILE A 135 14.97 32.56 13.05
C ILE A 135 15.56 32.93 14.41
N ALA A 136 16.85 33.30 14.46
CA ALA A 136 17.55 33.62 15.71
C ALA A 136 16.99 34.86 16.45
N ASP A 137 16.41 35.80 15.69
CA ASP A 137 15.86 37.05 16.27
C ASP A 137 14.36 36.95 16.59
N HIS A 138 13.72 35.80 16.28
CA HIS A 138 12.29 35.65 16.55
C HIS A 138 12.01 35.36 18.02
N PRO A 139 11.01 36.02 18.64
CA PRO A 139 10.72 35.88 20.10
C PRO A 139 10.44 34.43 20.57
N GLN A 140 9.98 33.57 19.66
CA GLN A 140 9.69 32.18 19.92
C GLN A 140 10.74 31.23 19.31
N ALA A 141 11.94 31.73 18.98
CA ALA A 141 13.03 30.88 18.53
C ALA A 141 13.39 29.86 19.62
N ALA A 142 13.39 28.56 19.22
CA ALA A 142 13.95 27.48 20.03
C ALA A 142 15.39 27.23 19.60
N GLN A 143 16.22 26.73 20.52
CA GLN A 143 17.58 26.31 20.16
C GLN A 143 17.51 25.04 19.28
N PHE A 144 18.29 25.04 18.21
CA PHE A 144 18.49 23.84 17.43
C PHE A 144 19.23 22.76 18.24
N PRO A 145 18.87 21.49 18.06
CA PRO A 145 19.58 20.41 18.70
C PRO A 145 21.04 20.34 18.22
N PRO A 146 21.95 19.76 19.03
CA PRO A 146 23.34 19.58 18.64
C PRO A 146 23.46 18.81 17.32
N GLY A 147 24.25 19.30 16.39
CA GLY A 147 24.46 18.69 15.06
C GLY A 147 23.48 19.16 13.97
N HIS A 148 22.46 19.91 14.32
CA HIS A 148 21.54 20.51 13.36
C HIS A 148 22.25 21.60 12.54
N PRO A 149 22.06 21.63 11.19
CA PRO A 149 22.61 22.74 10.40
C PRO A 149 22.02 24.07 10.81
N PRO A 150 22.81 25.17 10.81
CA PRO A 150 22.27 26.49 11.10
C PRO A 150 21.29 26.91 10.00
N MET A 151 20.09 27.30 10.41
CA MET A 151 19.04 27.80 9.52
C MET A 151 18.75 29.26 9.86
N ARG A 152 18.59 30.10 8.87
CA ARG A 152 18.47 31.53 9.03
C ARG A 152 17.04 32.03 8.78
N SER A 153 16.44 31.71 7.65
CA SER A 153 15.11 32.14 7.26
C SER A 153 14.13 30.97 7.25
N LEU A 154 12.85 31.24 7.49
CA LEU A 154 11.79 30.23 7.52
C LEU A 154 10.56 30.71 6.75
N LEU A 155 10.00 29.81 5.97
CA LEU A 155 8.62 29.87 5.48
C LEU A 155 7.88 28.64 5.97
N GLY A 156 6.89 28.83 6.82
CA GLY A 156 6.06 27.76 7.38
C GLY A 156 4.62 27.89 6.90
N VAL A 157 4.00 26.79 6.46
CA VAL A 157 2.62 26.76 5.99
C VAL A 157 1.92 25.53 6.53
N ALA A 158 0.71 25.71 7.06
CA ALA A 158 -0.12 24.58 7.50
C ALA A 158 -0.76 23.89 6.30
N ILE A 159 -0.78 22.56 6.33
CA ILE A 159 -1.47 21.70 5.36
C ILE A 159 -2.87 21.43 5.90
N THR A 160 -3.88 22.03 5.26
CA THR A 160 -5.27 21.97 5.75
C THR A 160 -6.22 21.45 4.69
N VAL A 161 -7.17 20.59 5.11
CA VAL A 161 -8.31 20.18 4.27
C VAL A 161 -9.58 20.29 5.08
N ARG A 162 -10.58 20.96 4.52
CA ARG A 162 -11.91 21.13 5.14
C ARG A 162 -11.85 21.69 6.57
N GLY A 163 -10.86 22.56 6.83
CA GLY A 163 -10.67 23.16 8.15
C GLY A 163 -9.92 22.30 9.19
N ARG A 164 -9.50 21.10 8.82
CA ARG A 164 -8.63 20.25 9.65
C ARG A 164 -7.18 20.41 9.22
N VAL A 165 -6.28 20.61 10.17
CA VAL A 165 -4.83 20.63 9.96
C VAL A 165 -4.32 19.20 9.98
N TYR A 166 -3.63 18.78 8.93
CA TYR A 166 -2.99 17.46 8.82
C TYR A 166 -1.51 17.49 9.18
N GLY A 167 -0.89 18.64 8.98
CA GLY A 167 0.53 18.79 9.20
C GLY A 167 0.99 20.20 8.84
N ASN A 168 2.28 20.42 8.94
CA ASN A 168 2.91 21.70 8.65
C ASN A 168 4.12 21.47 7.74
N LEU A 169 4.23 22.30 6.73
CA LEU A 169 5.36 22.35 5.81
C LEU A 169 6.29 23.49 6.23
N TYR A 170 7.56 23.18 6.37
CA TYR A 170 8.62 24.11 6.76
C TYR A 170 9.68 24.15 5.67
N LEU A 171 10.02 25.33 5.18
CA LEU A 171 11.06 25.58 4.19
C LEU A 171 12.04 26.57 4.76
N THR A 172 13.34 26.28 4.63
CA THR A 172 14.36 27.13 5.23
C THR A 172 15.48 27.43 4.23
N ASP A 173 16.03 28.63 4.32
CA ASP A 173 17.14 29.15 3.56
C ASP A 173 16.99 29.07 2.05
N ARG A 174 16.83 30.21 1.38
CA ARG A 174 16.83 30.27 -0.10
C ARG A 174 18.22 29.99 -0.65
N GLN A 175 18.30 29.14 -1.66
CA GLN A 175 19.56 28.79 -2.35
C GLN A 175 20.24 30.01 -2.96
N CYS A 176 19.45 30.98 -3.46
CA CYS A 176 19.96 32.25 -4.01
C CYS A 176 20.27 33.31 -2.94
N GLY A 177 20.12 32.97 -1.67
CA GLY A 177 20.24 33.93 -0.56
C GLY A 177 18.99 34.81 -0.38
N GLY A 178 18.95 35.59 0.69
CA GLY A 178 17.80 36.41 1.08
C GLY A 178 16.72 35.64 1.85
N SER A 179 15.57 36.29 2.05
CA SER A 179 14.41 35.74 2.74
C SER A 179 13.33 35.37 1.72
N PHE A 180 12.36 34.56 2.15
CA PHE A 180 11.15 34.24 1.38
C PHE A 180 10.25 35.47 1.27
N ASP A 181 9.62 35.68 0.09
CA ASP A 181 8.74 36.79 -0.17
C ASP A 181 7.24 36.38 -0.16
N ALA A 182 6.35 37.32 -0.47
CA ALA A 182 4.91 37.06 -0.51
C ALA A 182 4.49 36.16 -1.68
N ASP A 183 5.25 36.16 -2.75
CA ASP A 183 5.00 35.29 -3.92
C ASP A 183 5.36 33.84 -3.57
N ASP A 184 6.51 33.62 -2.88
CA ASP A 184 6.90 32.31 -2.35
C ASP A 184 5.83 31.75 -1.40
N GLU A 185 5.33 32.59 -0.47
CA GLU A 185 4.25 32.22 0.44
C GLU A 185 2.99 31.79 -0.30
N SER A 186 2.57 32.58 -1.31
CA SER A 186 1.36 32.30 -2.09
C SER A 186 1.44 30.96 -2.83
N VAL A 187 2.61 30.65 -3.42
CA VAL A 187 2.86 29.41 -4.13
C VAL A 187 2.82 28.21 -3.16
N VAL A 188 3.50 28.33 -2.00
CA VAL A 188 3.54 27.24 -1.01
C VAL A 188 2.17 27.03 -0.35
N VAL A 189 1.39 28.07 -0.10
CA VAL A 189 0.00 27.97 0.39
C VAL A 189 -0.88 27.21 -0.60
N ALA A 190 -0.78 27.54 -1.90
CA ALA A 190 -1.54 26.84 -2.93
C ALA A 190 -1.14 25.35 -3.03
N LEU A 191 0.16 25.06 -2.96
CA LEU A 191 0.68 23.69 -2.93
C LEU A 191 0.21 22.95 -1.67
N ALA A 192 0.26 23.56 -0.50
CA ALA A 192 -0.19 22.96 0.76
C ALA A 192 -1.67 22.59 0.73
N GLY A 193 -2.51 23.40 0.07
CA GLY A 193 -3.92 23.06 -0.15
C GLY A 193 -4.11 21.80 -0.98
N ALA A 194 -3.39 21.67 -2.09
CA ALA A 194 -3.41 20.45 -2.93
C ALA A 194 -2.80 19.25 -2.21
N ALA A 195 -1.69 19.46 -1.50
CA ALA A 195 -1.02 18.44 -0.69
C ALA A 195 -1.94 17.87 0.38
N GLY A 196 -2.76 18.69 1.02
CA GLY A 196 -3.75 18.24 2.00
C GLY A 196 -4.72 17.22 1.41
N VAL A 197 -5.22 17.46 0.20
CA VAL A 197 -6.11 16.51 -0.51
C VAL A 197 -5.40 15.20 -0.81
N ALA A 198 -4.15 15.26 -1.29
CA ALA A 198 -3.36 14.05 -1.56
C ALA A 198 -3.09 13.24 -0.29
N ILE A 199 -2.76 13.89 0.83
CA ILE A 199 -2.59 13.23 2.14
C ILE A 199 -3.90 12.59 2.61
N GLU A 200 -5.03 13.29 2.49
CA GLU A 200 -6.34 12.72 2.86
C GLU A 200 -6.66 11.46 2.03
N ASN A 201 -6.43 11.52 0.73
CA ASN A 201 -6.62 10.39 -0.18
C ASN A 201 -5.73 9.21 0.19
N ALA A 202 -4.44 9.44 0.40
CA ALA A 202 -3.49 8.39 0.80
C ALA A 202 -3.86 7.75 2.15
N ARG A 203 -4.30 8.54 3.14
CA ARG A 203 -4.79 8.04 4.43
C ARG A 203 -6.10 7.24 4.31
N LEU A 204 -7.02 7.70 3.46
CA LEU A 204 -8.27 6.97 3.18
C LEU A 204 -7.97 5.63 2.52
N TYR A 205 -7.13 5.65 1.49
CA TYR A 205 -6.67 4.45 0.80
C TYR A 205 -5.99 3.46 1.75
N GLY A 206 -5.05 3.92 2.58
CA GLY A 206 -4.39 3.09 3.59
C GLY A 206 -5.35 2.48 4.60
N ARG A 207 -6.40 3.21 5.04
CA ARG A 207 -7.43 2.66 5.94
C ARG A 207 -8.29 1.60 5.27
N VAL A 208 -8.71 1.82 4.01
CA VAL A 208 -9.46 0.83 3.23
C VAL A 208 -8.62 -0.43 3.04
N ARG A 209 -7.36 -0.28 2.66
CA ARG A 209 -6.41 -1.38 2.52
C ARG A 209 -6.24 -2.18 3.80
N SER A 210 -5.92 -1.52 4.92
CA SER A 210 -5.75 -2.20 6.20
C SER A 210 -7.03 -2.89 6.67
N GLY A 211 -8.21 -2.29 6.41
CA GLY A 211 -9.49 -2.91 6.70
C GLY A 211 -9.75 -4.16 5.87
N ALA A 212 -9.42 -4.12 4.57
CA ALA A 212 -9.53 -5.26 3.67
C ALA A 212 -8.60 -6.41 4.08
N GLU A 213 -7.31 -6.11 4.35
CA GLU A 213 -6.34 -7.09 4.83
C GLU A 213 -6.76 -7.74 6.17
N GLN A 214 -7.29 -6.93 7.10
CA GLN A 214 -7.79 -7.44 8.37
C GLN A 214 -9.01 -8.34 8.17
N PHE A 215 -9.94 -7.96 7.30
CA PHE A 215 -11.11 -8.76 6.96
C PHE A 215 -10.71 -10.11 6.36
N GLN A 216 -9.80 -10.14 5.40
CA GLN A 216 -9.26 -11.39 4.82
C GLN A 216 -8.66 -12.30 5.89
N ARG A 217 -7.79 -11.74 6.77
CA ARG A 217 -7.20 -12.53 7.87
C ARG A 217 -8.24 -13.14 8.81
N LEU A 218 -9.36 -12.46 9.04
CA LEU A 218 -10.46 -12.99 9.87
C LEU A 218 -11.23 -14.11 9.15
N LEU A 219 -11.20 -14.15 7.83
CA LEU A 219 -11.83 -15.23 7.06
C LEU A 219 -10.98 -16.50 7.04
N LEU A 220 -9.68 -16.44 7.25
CA LEU A 220 -8.80 -17.61 7.24
C LEU A 220 -8.78 -18.29 8.61
N PRO A 221 -8.79 -19.63 8.68
CA PRO A 221 -8.70 -20.35 9.93
C PRO A 221 -7.27 -20.33 10.48
N SER A 222 -7.12 -20.39 11.79
CA SER A 222 -5.89 -20.88 12.40
C SER A 222 -5.78 -22.38 12.19
N LEU A 223 -4.59 -22.88 11.86
CA LEU A 223 -4.37 -24.33 11.80
C LEU A 223 -4.60 -24.96 13.18
N PRO A 224 -5.39 -26.04 13.27
CA PRO A 224 -5.51 -26.82 14.50
C PRO A 224 -4.22 -27.62 14.74
N ASP A 225 -4.11 -28.25 15.91
CA ASP A 225 -3.11 -29.27 16.14
C ASP A 225 -3.42 -30.50 15.25
N LEU A 226 -2.57 -30.75 14.28
CA LEU A 226 -2.70 -31.87 13.34
C LEU A 226 -1.84 -33.08 13.73
N SER A 227 -1.32 -33.13 14.96
CA SER A 227 -0.49 -34.24 15.42
C SER A 227 -1.06 -35.61 15.00
N PRO A 228 -0.21 -36.57 14.53
CA PRO A 228 1.26 -36.55 14.61
C PRO A 228 1.95 -35.84 13.41
N PHE A 229 1.24 -35.09 12.60
CA PHE A 229 1.78 -34.35 11.48
C PHE A 229 2.24 -32.96 11.94
N ASP A 230 3.37 -32.51 11.43
CA ASP A 230 3.74 -31.09 11.48
C ASP A 230 3.03 -30.35 10.34
N ALA A 231 2.50 -29.15 10.63
CA ALA A 231 1.77 -28.36 9.66
C ALA A 231 2.20 -26.88 9.66
N TRP A 232 2.19 -26.27 8.50
CA TRP A 232 2.42 -24.85 8.32
C TRP A 232 1.59 -24.33 7.16
N ALA A 233 1.13 -23.09 7.26
CA ALA A 233 0.40 -22.45 6.19
C ALA A 233 0.75 -20.97 6.08
N VAL A 234 0.63 -20.44 4.87
CA VAL A 234 0.74 -19.01 4.59
C VAL A 234 -0.37 -18.59 3.62
N TYR A 235 -0.85 -17.41 3.83
CA TYR A 235 -1.69 -16.67 2.90
C TYR A 235 -1.04 -15.32 2.60
N GLN A 236 -0.91 -14.99 1.33
CA GLN A 236 -0.40 -13.72 0.87
C GLN A 236 -1.44 -13.08 -0.06
N PRO A 237 -2.03 -11.95 0.31
CA PRO A 237 -2.98 -11.25 -0.56
C PRO A 237 -2.30 -10.72 -1.81
N ALA A 238 -3.10 -10.46 -2.85
CA ALA A 238 -2.65 -9.75 -4.03
C ALA A 238 -2.04 -8.38 -3.68
N ALA A 239 -1.14 -7.89 -4.53
CA ALA A 239 -0.49 -6.60 -4.31
C ALA A 239 -1.47 -5.42 -4.40
N ASP A 240 -2.53 -5.53 -5.19
CA ASP A 240 -3.59 -4.52 -5.26
C ASP A 240 -4.55 -4.67 -4.07
N PRO A 241 -4.59 -3.72 -3.15
CA PRO A 241 -5.42 -3.77 -1.95
C PRO A 241 -6.93 -3.59 -2.24
N ALA A 242 -7.32 -3.25 -3.44
CA ALA A 242 -8.72 -3.26 -3.86
C ALA A 242 -9.21 -4.69 -4.13
N LEU A 243 -8.29 -5.65 -4.25
CA LEU A 243 -8.57 -7.05 -4.51
C LEU A 243 -8.67 -7.79 -3.18
N LEU A 244 -9.84 -8.38 -2.93
CA LEU A 244 -10.07 -9.31 -1.83
C LEU A 244 -10.12 -10.72 -2.42
N GLY A 245 -9.17 -11.57 -2.06
CA GLY A 245 -8.99 -12.85 -2.69
C GLY A 245 -10.08 -13.87 -2.47
N GLY A 246 -10.20 -14.72 -3.48
CA GLY A 246 -11.01 -15.93 -3.47
C GLY A 246 -10.31 -17.16 -2.88
N ASP A 247 -9.01 -17.05 -2.67
CA ASP A 247 -8.14 -18.12 -2.19
C ASP A 247 -8.36 -18.48 -0.73
N TRP A 248 -8.32 -19.76 -0.40
CA TRP A 248 -8.34 -20.21 0.98
C TRP A 248 -7.61 -21.53 1.19
N TYR A 249 -7.22 -21.76 2.42
CA TYR A 249 -6.89 -23.08 2.94
C TYR A 249 -7.74 -23.39 4.17
N ASP A 250 -7.90 -24.67 4.47
CA ASP A 250 -8.49 -25.15 5.71
C ASP A 250 -7.89 -26.49 6.13
N ALA A 251 -7.88 -26.71 7.44
CA ALA A 251 -7.49 -28.00 8.00
C ALA A 251 -8.33 -28.31 9.25
N MET A 252 -8.65 -29.57 9.45
CA MET A 252 -9.41 -30.00 10.61
C MET A 252 -9.05 -31.44 11.00
N VAL A 253 -9.27 -31.78 12.27
CA VAL A 253 -9.27 -33.14 12.79
C VAL A 253 -10.69 -33.57 13.04
N LEU A 254 -11.10 -34.67 12.43
CA LEU A 254 -12.44 -35.22 12.58
C LEU A 254 -12.54 -36.05 13.88
N PRO A 255 -13.78 -36.36 14.36
CA PRO A 255 -13.96 -37.16 15.57
C PRO A 255 -13.37 -38.57 15.51
N ASP A 256 -13.17 -39.12 14.31
CA ASP A 256 -12.54 -40.42 14.05
C ASP A 256 -11.01 -40.34 13.93
N ASP A 257 -10.44 -39.20 14.32
CA ASP A 257 -8.99 -38.90 14.22
C ASP A 257 -8.45 -38.77 12.77
N THR A 258 -9.34 -38.65 11.77
CA THR A 258 -8.97 -38.35 10.40
C THR A 258 -8.57 -36.89 10.26
N ARG A 259 -7.46 -36.60 9.57
CA ARG A 259 -7.06 -35.22 9.21
C ARG A 259 -7.61 -34.89 7.83
N VAL A 260 -8.26 -33.75 7.73
CA VAL A 260 -8.75 -33.22 6.46
C VAL A 260 -8.04 -31.91 6.15
N MET A 261 -7.59 -31.77 4.92
CA MET A 261 -7.00 -30.56 4.37
C MET A 261 -7.77 -30.14 3.14
N ILE A 262 -7.94 -28.85 2.97
CA ILE A 262 -8.64 -28.24 1.83
C ILE A 262 -7.85 -27.03 1.38
N VAL A 263 -7.65 -26.90 0.08
CA VAL A 263 -7.19 -25.66 -0.55
C VAL A 263 -8.12 -25.41 -1.73
N GLY A 264 -8.45 -24.17 -1.99
CA GLY A 264 -9.33 -23.83 -3.10
C GLY A 264 -9.24 -22.34 -3.45
N ASP A 265 -9.88 -22.01 -4.57
CA ASP A 265 -9.97 -20.66 -5.09
C ASP A 265 -11.36 -20.42 -5.69
N VAL A 266 -11.95 -19.26 -5.43
CA VAL A 266 -13.21 -18.77 -5.99
C VAL A 266 -12.92 -17.80 -7.12
N LEU A 267 -13.50 -18.04 -8.29
CA LEU A 267 -13.34 -17.13 -9.43
C LEU A 267 -13.70 -15.70 -9.08
N GLY A 268 -12.70 -14.81 -9.21
CA GLY A 268 -12.82 -13.38 -8.93
C GLY A 268 -12.05 -12.95 -7.68
N HIS A 269 -11.84 -11.66 -7.57
CA HIS A 269 -10.98 -11.04 -6.55
C HIS A 269 -11.66 -9.80 -5.94
N ASP A 270 -12.92 -9.93 -5.58
CA ASP A 270 -13.70 -8.87 -4.96
C ASP A 270 -14.35 -9.33 -3.63
N VAL A 271 -15.08 -8.43 -2.98
CA VAL A 271 -15.81 -8.71 -1.72
C VAL A 271 -16.79 -9.88 -1.90
N ARG A 272 -17.36 -10.08 -3.09
CA ARG A 272 -18.26 -11.20 -3.37
C ARG A 272 -17.51 -12.51 -3.42
N ALA A 273 -16.35 -12.55 -4.08
CA ALA A 273 -15.48 -13.72 -4.10
C ALA A 273 -15.07 -14.13 -2.68
N ALA A 274 -14.61 -13.19 -1.85
CA ALA A 274 -14.26 -13.45 -0.45
C ALA A 274 -15.46 -13.96 0.39
N ALA A 275 -16.65 -13.40 0.19
CA ALA A 275 -17.86 -13.87 0.88
C ALA A 275 -18.26 -15.28 0.43
N THR A 276 -18.18 -15.57 -0.87
CA THR A 276 -18.44 -16.88 -1.44
C THR A 276 -17.43 -17.92 -0.96
N MET A 277 -16.14 -17.56 -0.94
CA MET A 277 -15.07 -18.38 -0.37
C MET A 277 -15.40 -18.81 1.07
N ALA A 278 -15.78 -17.84 1.91
CA ALA A 278 -16.16 -18.14 3.30
C ALA A 278 -17.36 -19.08 3.40
N GLN A 279 -18.35 -18.94 2.52
CA GLN A 279 -19.52 -19.85 2.46
C GLN A 279 -19.08 -21.26 2.03
N ILE A 280 -18.35 -21.40 0.93
CA ILE A 280 -17.87 -22.70 0.42
C ILE A 280 -17.04 -23.41 1.48
N ARG A 281 -16.07 -22.72 2.08
CA ARG A 281 -15.23 -23.28 3.13
C ARG A 281 -16.05 -23.79 4.32
N ASN A 282 -17.00 -22.98 4.84
CA ASN A 282 -17.81 -23.37 5.98
C ASN A 282 -18.78 -24.52 5.65
N MET A 283 -19.31 -24.58 4.43
CA MET A 283 -20.11 -25.71 3.95
C MET A 283 -19.26 -26.98 3.89
N LEU A 284 -18.09 -26.93 3.29
CA LEU A 284 -17.15 -28.09 3.25
C LEU A 284 -16.77 -28.56 4.64
N ARG A 285 -16.50 -27.64 5.56
CA ARG A 285 -16.21 -27.92 6.95
C ARG A 285 -17.34 -28.70 7.62
N ALA A 286 -18.57 -28.22 7.47
CA ALA A 286 -19.74 -28.85 8.05
C ALA A 286 -20.00 -30.24 7.44
N LEU A 287 -19.92 -30.35 6.10
CA LEU A 287 -20.08 -31.63 5.40
C LEU A 287 -19.03 -32.66 5.77
N ALA A 288 -17.76 -32.22 5.90
CA ALA A 288 -16.65 -33.10 6.29
C ALA A 288 -16.75 -33.55 7.74
N TYR A 289 -17.18 -32.67 8.65
CA TYR A 289 -17.28 -32.98 10.07
C TYR A 289 -18.41 -33.97 10.40
N ASP A 290 -19.54 -33.86 9.69
CA ASP A 290 -20.76 -34.66 9.95
C ASP A 290 -20.82 -35.95 9.12
N SER A 291 -19.72 -36.36 8.45
CA SER A 291 -19.78 -37.47 7.50
C SER A 291 -18.43 -38.17 7.32
N ASP A 292 -18.49 -39.51 7.23
CA ASP A 292 -17.35 -40.35 6.83
C ASP A 292 -17.16 -40.42 5.30
N ALA A 293 -17.86 -39.57 4.55
CA ALA A 293 -17.86 -39.56 3.11
C ALA A 293 -16.44 -39.30 2.55
N LEU A 294 -16.18 -39.87 1.39
CA LEU A 294 -14.93 -39.66 0.66
C LEU A 294 -14.85 -38.23 0.08
N PRO A 295 -13.66 -37.72 -0.23
CA PRO A 295 -13.45 -36.39 -0.80
C PRO A 295 -14.37 -36.07 -1.99
N SER A 296 -14.49 -37.01 -2.95
CA SER A 296 -15.35 -36.85 -4.13
C SER A 296 -16.84 -36.66 -3.79
N GLU A 297 -17.31 -37.40 -2.80
CA GLU A 297 -18.70 -37.28 -2.33
C GLU A 297 -18.95 -35.96 -1.59
N LEU A 298 -17.97 -35.50 -0.80
CA LEU A 298 -18.05 -34.21 -0.11
C LEU A 298 -18.14 -33.04 -1.10
N LEU A 299 -17.28 -33.04 -2.13
CA LEU A 299 -17.32 -32.05 -3.20
C LEU A 299 -18.63 -32.11 -4.00
N SER A 300 -19.15 -33.34 -4.28
CA SER A 300 -20.43 -33.50 -4.96
C SER A 300 -21.62 -33.00 -4.11
N ARG A 301 -21.57 -33.19 -2.79
CA ARG A 301 -22.58 -32.64 -1.86
C ARG A 301 -22.53 -31.12 -1.82
N LEU A 302 -21.31 -30.54 -1.81
CA LEU A 302 -21.13 -29.09 -1.89
C LEU A 302 -21.76 -28.52 -3.17
N ASP A 303 -21.48 -29.11 -4.35
CA ASP A 303 -22.08 -28.68 -5.61
C ASP A 303 -23.62 -28.62 -5.54
N ARG A 304 -24.23 -29.72 -5.07
CA ARG A 304 -25.69 -29.78 -4.92
C ARG A 304 -26.23 -28.75 -3.92
N THR A 305 -25.47 -28.47 -2.86
CA THR A 305 -25.86 -27.48 -1.85
C THR A 305 -25.78 -26.07 -2.44
N LEU A 306 -24.69 -25.75 -3.14
CA LEU A 306 -24.51 -24.45 -3.79
C LEU A 306 -25.58 -24.18 -4.85
N GLU A 307 -25.90 -25.17 -5.70
CA GLU A 307 -26.97 -25.06 -6.70
C GLU A 307 -28.33 -24.71 -6.05
N ALA A 308 -28.58 -25.23 -4.82
CA ALA A 308 -29.84 -25.03 -4.14
C ALA A 308 -29.93 -23.69 -3.35
N VAL A 309 -28.80 -23.14 -2.85
CA VAL A 309 -28.84 -22.06 -1.85
C VAL A 309 -28.01 -20.82 -2.21
N ALA A 310 -27.18 -20.89 -3.22
CA ALA A 310 -26.26 -19.79 -3.57
C ALA A 310 -26.54 -19.22 -4.97
N GLU A 311 -26.02 -18.01 -5.21
CA GLU A 311 -25.89 -17.49 -6.57
C GLU A 311 -24.91 -18.34 -7.38
N PRO A 312 -25.07 -18.45 -8.70
CA PRO A 312 -24.12 -19.17 -9.54
C PRO A 312 -22.70 -18.66 -9.30
N THR A 313 -21.84 -19.54 -8.88
CA THR A 313 -20.43 -19.25 -8.64
C THR A 313 -19.57 -20.39 -9.15
N MET A 314 -18.33 -20.09 -9.48
CA MET A 314 -17.34 -21.09 -9.89
C MET A 314 -16.17 -21.04 -8.90
N ALA A 315 -15.71 -22.21 -8.50
CA ALA A 315 -14.55 -22.34 -7.63
C ALA A 315 -13.75 -23.60 -7.99
N THR A 316 -12.45 -23.57 -7.70
CA THR A 316 -11.63 -24.78 -7.70
C THR A 316 -11.37 -25.21 -6.26
N ALA A 317 -11.24 -26.50 -6.00
CA ALA A 317 -10.85 -27.00 -4.70
C ALA A 317 -10.19 -28.39 -4.80
N CYS A 318 -9.19 -28.58 -3.94
CA CYS A 318 -8.62 -29.91 -3.66
C CYS A 318 -8.88 -30.25 -2.20
N LEU A 319 -9.53 -31.39 -1.96
CA LEU A 319 -9.81 -31.93 -0.64
C LEU A 319 -9.03 -33.21 -0.43
N VAL A 320 -8.28 -33.26 0.68
CA VAL A 320 -7.45 -34.41 1.07
C VAL A 320 -7.90 -34.93 2.43
N ARG A 321 -8.02 -36.25 2.55
CA ARG A 321 -8.16 -36.96 3.83
C ARG A 321 -6.93 -37.83 4.08
N LEU A 322 -6.36 -37.73 5.27
CA LEU A 322 -5.26 -38.58 5.74
C LEU A 322 -5.82 -39.64 6.68
N VAL A 323 -5.75 -40.87 6.22
CA VAL A 323 -6.32 -42.04 6.93
C VAL A 323 -5.19 -42.98 7.35
N PRO A 324 -5.11 -43.42 8.62
CA PRO A 324 -4.12 -44.36 9.04
C PRO A 324 -4.29 -45.69 8.31
N ARG A 325 -3.14 -46.34 7.91
CA ARG A 325 -3.13 -47.63 7.24
C ARG A 325 -1.97 -48.48 7.75
N GLY A 326 -2.18 -49.17 8.90
CA GLY A 326 -1.09 -49.82 9.61
C GLY A 326 -0.07 -48.80 10.09
N ASP A 327 1.21 -49.04 9.75
CA ASP A 327 2.31 -48.13 10.10
C ASP A 327 2.51 -47.00 9.08
N ALA A 328 1.62 -46.84 8.08
CA ALA A 328 1.69 -45.82 7.06
C ALA A 328 0.40 -44.97 6.99
N TRP A 329 0.46 -43.86 6.28
CA TRP A 329 -0.69 -43.01 6.04
C TRP A 329 -1.16 -43.11 4.57
N SER A 330 -2.46 -43.20 4.38
CA SER A 330 -3.07 -43.13 3.07
C SER A 330 -3.64 -41.73 2.86
N LEU A 331 -3.14 -41.04 1.87
CA LEU A 331 -3.68 -39.78 1.37
C LEU A 331 -4.76 -40.13 0.34
N VAL A 332 -6.02 -39.76 0.62
CA VAL A 332 -7.15 -39.90 -0.27
C VAL A 332 -7.58 -38.49 -0.68
N TRP A 333 -7.66 -38.22 -1.99
CA TRP A 333 -8.00 -36.87 -2.45
C TRP A 333 -8.94 -36.87 -3.64
N SER A 334 -9.60 -35.74 -3.81
CA SER A 334 -10.38 -35.38 -5.01
C SER A 334 -10.11 -33.92 -5.37
N SER A 335 -9.98 -33.62 -6.64
CA SER A 335 -9.75 -32.26 -7.14
C SER A 335 -10.89 -31.83 -8.03
N ALA A 336 -11.46 -30.67 -7.75
CA ALA A 336 -12.45 -29.98 -8.59
C ALA A 336 -11.75 -28.87 -9.40
N GLY A 337 -10.98 -29.25 -10.42
CA GLY A 337 -10.29 -28.28 -11.29
C GLY A 337 -9.11 -27.54 -10.64
N HIS A 338 -8.63 -28.01 -9.49
CA HIS A 338 -7.59 -27.35 -8.69
C HIS A 338 -6.19 -27.93 -9.01
N PRO A 339 -5.10 -27.13 -8.87
CA PRO A 339 -3.74 -27.64 -9.02
C PRO A 339 -3.45 -28.89 -8.19
N PRO A 340 -2.65 -29.85 -8.70
CA PRO A 340 -2.38 -31.11 -8.03
C PRO A 340 -1.49 -30.89 -6.78
N PRO A 341 -1.70 -31.62 -5.66
CA PRO A 341 -0.81 -31.59 -4.54
C PRO A 341 0.61 -32.06 -4.93
N LEU A 342 1.63 -31.41 -4.38
CA LEU A 342 3.02 -31.81 -4.52
C LEU A 342 3.45 -32.64 -3.30
N VAL A 343 4.00 -33.82 -3.52
CA VAL A 343 4.65 -34.64 -2.48
C VAL A 343 6.16 -34.54 -2.63
N VAL A 344 6.85 -34.26 -1.51
CA VAL A 344 8.31 -34.24 -1.41
C VAL A 344 8.69 -35.30 -0.41
N THR A 345 9.47 -36.30 -0.82
CA THR A 345 9.98 -37.36 0.07
C THR A 345 11.17 -36.87 0.88
N ALA A 346 11.51 -37.54 1.96
CA ALA A 346 12.61 -37.14 2.85
C ALA A 346 13.97 -37.08 2.12
N ASP A 347 14.16 -37.87 1.06
CA ASP A 347 15.35 -37.85 0.19
C ASP A 347 15.32 -36.76 -0.91
N GLY A 348 14.28 -35.91 -0.93
CA GLY A 348 14.15 -34.76 -1.86
C GLY A 348 13.52 -35.14 -3.21
N ALA A 349 13.04 -36.39 -3.42
CA ALA A 349 12.31 -36.68 -4.63
C ALA A 349 10.92 -35.99 -4.59
N THR A 350 10.52 -35.41 -5.72
CA THR A 350 9.24 -34.69 -5.87
C THR A 350 8.29 -35.42 -6.78
N ARG A 351 7.01 -35.36 -6.47
CA ARG A 351 5.94 -35.91 -7.29
C ARG A 351 4.66 -35.11 -7.15
N PHE A 352 4.14 -34.60 -8.25
CA PHE A 352 2.76 -34.13 -8.30
C PHE A 352 1.81 -35.33 -8.26
N LEU A 353 0.76 -35.22 -7.44
CA LEU A 353 -0.34 -36.18 -7.41
C LEU A 353 -1.27 -35.87 -8.58
N ASP A 354 -0.72 -36.07 -9.78
CA ASP A 354 -1.34 -35.78 -11.04
C ASP A 354 -2.44 -36.84 -11.32
N ALA A 355 -3.65 -36.38 -11.52
CA ALA A 355 -4.81 -37.18 -11.90
C ALA A 355 -5.65 -36.32 -12.84
N GLU A 356 -6.45 -36.98 -13.71
CA GLU A 356 -7.38 -36.26 -14.57
C GLU A 356 -8.32 -35.43 -13.67
N PRO A 357 -8.29 -34.08 -13.73
CA PRO A 357 -9.08 -33.25 -12.85
C PRO A 357 -10.55 -33.33 -13.18
N ASP A 358 -11.38 -33.41 -12.15
CA ASP A 358 -12.81 -33.23 -12.28
C ASP A 358 -13.15 -31.76 -12.58
N VAL A 359 -14.35 -31.49 -13.09
CA VAL A 359 -14.80 -30.11 -13.38
C VAL A 359 -14.81 -29.23 -12.12
N PRO A 360 -14.56 -27.92 -12.24
CA PRO A 360 -14.68 -27.01 -11.12
C PRO A 360 -16.05 -27.05 -10.43
N ILE A 361 -16.11 -26.65 -9.19
CA ILE A 361 -17.33 -26.48 -8.41
C ILE A 361 -18.21 -25.43 -9.08
N GLY A 362 -19.52 -25.68 -9.15
CA GLY A 362 -20.52 -24.77 -9.72
C GLY A 362 -20.67 -24.86 -11.26
N VAL A 363 -19.92 -25.73 -11.93
CA VAL A 363 -20.06 -25.93 -13.39
C VAL A 363 -21.27 -26.83 -13.69
N ASP A 364 -21.34 -28.02 -13.12
CA ASP A 364 -22.49 -28.94 -13.23
C ASP A 364 -22.44 -29.96 -12.08
N ALA A 365 -23.39 -29.86 -11.15
CA ALA A 365 -23.48 -30.73 -9.99
C ALA A 365 -23.77 -32.23 -10.31
N ARG A 366 -24.06 -32.57 -11.59
CA ARG A 366 -24.30 -33.94 -12.05
C ARG A 366 -23.04 -34.66 -12.49
N PHE A 367 -21.94 -33.97 -12.69
CA PHE A 367 -20.67 -34.62 -13.03
C PHE A 367 -20.19 -35.50 -11.89
N ALA A 368 -19.77 -36.71 -12.23
CA ALA A 368 -19.15 -37.61 -11.29
C ALA A 368 -17.77 -37.08 -10.87
N ARG A 369 -17.49 -37.16 -9.60
CA ARG A 369 -16.18 -36.82 -9.04
C ARG A 369 -15.46 -38.09 -8.61
N HIS A 370 -14.13 -38.08 -8.65
CA HIS A 370 -13.30 -39.24 -8.45
C HIS A 370 -12.39 -39.10 -7.24
N ASP A 371 -12.21 -40.19 -6.50
CA ASP A 371 -11.23 -40.30 -5.44
C ASP A 371 -9.96 -40.98 -5.93
N HIS A 372 -8.84 -40.42 -5.57
CA HIS A 372 -7.51 -40.94 -5.81
C HIS A 372 -6.84 -41.31 -4.50
N ARG A 373 -5.86 -42.22 -4.55
CA ARG A 373 -5.15 -42.70 -3.36
C ARG A 373 -3.65 -42.70 -3.58
N TYR A 374 -2.92 -42.25 -2.55
CA TYR A 374 -1.47 -42.32 -2.51
C TYR A 374 -1.01 -42.77 -1.13
N THR A 375 -0.09 -43.71 -1.06
CA THR A 375 0.53 -44.11 0.22
C THR A 375 1.61 -43.10 0.52
N LEU A 376 1.44 -42.33 1.59
CA LEU A 376 2.35 -41.26 1.97
C LEU A 376 3.56 -41.91 2.72
N PRO A 377 4.80 -41.77 2.23
CA PRO A 377 5.97 -42.22 2.92
C PRO A 377 6.19 -41.51 4.25
N ALA A 378 6.86 -42.17 5.20
CA ALA A 378 7.29 -41.54 6.44
C ALA A 378 8.20 -40.34 6.16
N GLY A 379 8.04 -39.26 6.90
CA GLY A 379 8.80 -38.02 6.72
C GLY A 379 8.48 -37.23 5.43
N ALA A 380 7.58 -37.74 4.55
CA ALA A 380 7.21 -37.05 3.34
C ALA A 380 6.39 -35.80 3.66
N THR A 381 6.60 -34.76 2.87
CA THR A 381 5.89 -33.48 2.97
C THR A 381 4.90 -33.33 1.81
N VAL A 382 3.67 -32.94 2.11
CA VAL A 382 2.61 -32.62 1.14
C VAL A 382 2.42 -31.11 1.08
N LEU A 383 2.47 -30.54 -0.11
CA LEU A 383 2.18 -29.14 -0.36
C LEU A 383 0.88 -29.05 -1.18
N MET A 384 -0.06 -28.25 -0.71
CA MET A 384 -1.28 -27.88 -1.43
C MET A 384 -1.27 -26.37 -1.58
N PHE A 385 -1.59 -25.87 -2.75
CA PHE A 385 -1.42 -24.46 -3.08
C PHE A 385 -2.43 -24.02 -4.15
N THR A 386 -2.75 -22.74 -4.15
CA THR A 386 -3.56 -22.09 -5.20
C THR A 386 -2.71 -21.69 -6.39
N ASP A 387 -3.37 -21.43 -7.51
CA ASP A 387 -2.74 -21.12 -8.80
C ASP A 387 -1.85 -19.86 -8.75
N GLY A 388 -2.16 -18.88 -7.89
CA GLY A 388 -1.31 -17.72 -7.65
C GLY A 388 0.13 -18.03 -7.25
N LEU A 389 0.46 -19.27 -6.86
CA LEU A 389 1.84 -19.71 -6.65
C LEU A 389 2.56 -20.04 -7.96
N VAL A 390 1.85 -20.52 -8.97
CA VAL A 390 2.40 -21.15 -10.18
C VAL A 390 2.01 -20.43 -11.47
N GLU A 391 0.94 -19.66 -11.46
CA GLU A 391 0.49 -18.90 -12.62
C GLU A 391 1.05 -17.48 -12.63
N HIS A 392 1.54 -17.06 -13.80
CA HIS A 392 1.99 -15.70 -14.05
C HIS A 392 1.73 -15.29 -15.48
N PRO A 393 1.26 -14.07 -15.75
CA PRO A 393 1.16 -13.55 -17.10
C PRO A 393 2.48 -13.69 -17.86
N GLY A 394 2.49 -14.49 -18.92
CA GLY A 394 3.68 -14.73 -19.78
C GLY A 394 4.51 -15.98 -19.46
N HIS A 395 4.17 -16.76 -18.43
CA HIS A 395 4.79 -18.05 -18.13
C HIS A 395 3.73 -19.16 -18.17
N GLY A 396 4.12 -20.34 -18.60
CA GLY A 396 3.20 -21.51 -18.62
C GLY A 396 3.06 -22.13 -17.23
N LEU A 397 1.89 -22.68 -16.92
CA LEU A 397 1.62 -23.41 -15.66
C LEU A 397 2.69 -24.48 -15.36
N ASP A 398 3.13 -25.24 -16.39
CA ASP A 398 4.18 -26.27 -16.25
C ASP A 398 5.53 -25.72 -15.80
N GLU A 399 5.83 -24.49 -16.14
CA GLU A 399 7.07 -23.81 -15.70
C GLU A 399 7.00 -23.45 -14.23
N GLY A 400 5.87 -22.90 -13.77
CA GLY A 400 5.62 -22.60 -12.37
C GLY A 400 5.65 -23.88 -11.50
N LEU A 401 4.95 -24.91 -11.92
CA LEU A 401 4.96 -26.22 -11.23
C LEU A 401 6.37 -26.80 -11.11
N ARG A 402 7.18 -26.71 -12.15
CA ARG A 402 8.57 -27.19 -12.13
C ARG A 402 9.43 -26.39 -11.16
N ALA A 403 9.31 -25.08 -11.18
CA ALA A 403 10.06 -24.18 -10.31
C ALA A 403 9.79 -24.46 -8.81
N ILE A 404 8.53 -24.61 -8.41
CA ILE A 404 8.20 -24.93 -7.01
C ILE A 404 8.65 -26.34 -6.61
N ALA A 405 8.61 -27.32 -7.52
CA ALA A 405 9.12 -28.65 -7.23
C ALA A 405 10.64 -28.68 -6.99
N GLU A 406 11.43 -27.91 -7.76
CA GLU A 406 12.86 -27.77 -7.59
C GLU A 406 13.20 -27.10 -6.23
N VAL A 407 12.49 -26.01 -5.87
CA VAL A 407 12.69 -25.33 -4.58
C VAL A 407 12.29 -26.24 -3.42
N ALA A 408 11.16 -26.95 -3.53
CA ALA A 408 10.71 -27.86 -2.50
C ALA A 408 11.68 -29.04 -2.30
N ALA A 409 12.25 -29.60 -3.38
CA ALA A 409 13.28 -30.62 -3.32
C ALA A 409 14.54 -30.14 -2.59
N ALA A 410 15.00 -28.93 -2.88
CA ALA A 410 16.18 -28.33 -2.25
C ALA A 410 16.00 -28.12 -0.73
N HIS A 411 14.75 -28.02 -0.24
CA HIS A 411 14.41 -27.77 1.16
C HIS A 411 13.71 -28.96 1.85
N ALA A 412 13.76 -30.17 1.29
CA ALA A 412 13.03 -31.34 1.78
C ALA A 412 13.23 -31.64 3.28
N GLY A 413 14.47 -31.52 3.79
CA GLY A 413 14.82 -31.74 5.20
C GLY A 413 14.73 -30.51 6.10
N ALA A 414 14.36 -29.32 5.56
CA ALA A 414 14.29 -28.09 6.33
C ALA A 414 13.04 -28.05 7.25
N PRO A 415 13.02 -27.22 8.31
CA PRO A 415 11.79 -26.88 9.03
C PRO A 415 10.69 -26.43 8.08
N LEU A 416 9.42 -26.77 8.38
CA LEU A 416 8.30 -26.48 7.46
C LEU A 416 8.10 -24.99 7.15
N ASP A 417 8.37 -24.13 8.11
CA ASP A 417 8.28 -22.67 7.90
C ASP A 417 9.38 -22.17 6.94
N VAL A 418 10.57 -22.78 6.95
CA VAL A 418 11.66 -22.46 6.02
C VAL A 418 11.33 -22.96 4.62
N LEU A 419 10.89 -24.23 4.49
CA LEU A 419 10.45 -24.78 3.21
C LEU A 419 9.29 -23.99 2.62
N GLY A 420 8.25 -23.75 3.41
CA GLY A 420 7.06 -23.04 2.97
C GLY A 420 7.35 -21.60 2.51
N ARG A 421 8.21 -20.87 3.24
CA ARG A 421 8.64 -19.52 2.82
C ARG A 421 9.45 -19.55 1.53
N ALA A 422 10.41 -20.46 1.42
CA ALA A 422 11.21 -20.60 0.21
C ALA A 422 10.35 -20.91 -1.03
N VAL A 423 9.32 -21.77 -0.88
CA VAL A 423 8.37 -22.07 -1.95
C VAL A 423 7.49 -20.83 -2.27
N ALA A 424 6.98 -20.13 -1.27
CA ALA A 424 6.18 -18.92 -1.48
C ALA A 424 6.98 -17.77 -2.13
N GLU A 425 8.28 -17.64 -1.80
CA GLU A 425 9.19 -16.65 -2.38
C GLU A 425 9.64 -17.02 -3.81
N ALA A 426 9.58 -18.29 -4.18
CA ALA A 426 9.85 -18.75 -5.54
C ALA A 426 8.73 -18.40 -6.55
N ARG A 427 7.65 -17.81 -6.08
CA ARG A 427 6.54 -17.29 -6.89
C ARG A 427 7.08 -16.41 -8.02
N PRO A 428 6.76 -16.70 -9.29
CA PRO A 428 7.25 -15.91 -10.41
C PRO A 428 6.58 -14.55 -10.54
N SER A 429 5.59 -14.23 -9.69
CA SER A 429 4.75 -13.08 -9.83
C SER A 429 5.17 -11.91 -8.95
N ASP A 430 4.85 -10.71 -9.42
CA ASP A 430 4.90 -9.45 -8.67
C ASP A 430 3.67 -9.24 -7.73
N GLY A 431 2.91 -10.31 -7.44
CA GLY A 431 1.76 -10.28 -6.55
C GLY A 431 0.43 -9.97 -7.24
N HIS A 432 0.25 -10.32 -8.50
CA HIS A 432 -1.01 -10.08 -9.23
C HIS A 432 -2.20 -10.85 -8.66
N ASP A 433 -1.98 -11.99 -8.03
CA ASP A 433 -3.03 -12.81 -7.45
C ASP A 433 -2.76 -13.14 -5.99
N ASP A 434 -3.74 -13.66 -5.30
CA ASP A 434 -3.58 -14.19 -3.96
C ASP A 434 -2.75 -15.47 -3.98
N LEU A 435 -2.27 -15.87 -2.81
CA LEU A 435 -1.57 -17.13 -2.59
C LEU A 435 -2.06 -17.77 -1.30
N ALA A 436 -2.57 -18.97 -1.40
CA ALA A 436 -2.75 -19.88 -0.25
C ALA A 436 -1.83 -21.10 -0.41
N LEU A 437 -1.01 -21.37 0.60
CA LEU A 437 -0.13 -22.53 0.65
C LEU A 437 -0.29 -23.23 2.00
N LEU A 438 -0.61 -24.52 1.96
CA LEU A 438 -0.72 -25.40 3.11
C LEU A 438 0.32 -26.54 2.97
N VAL A 439 1.16 -26.69 3.97
CA VAL A 439 2.25 -27.67 4.01
C VAL A 439 2.06 -28.59 5.20
N LEU A 440 2.18 -29.89 4.96
CA LEU A 440 2.05 -30.90 5.99
C LEU A 440 3.16 -31.94 5.86
N ARG A 441 3.82 -32.32 6.96
CA ARG A 441 4.84 -33.38 6.99
C ARG A 441 4.36 -34.57 7.80
N ALA A 442 4.46 -35.73 7.20
CA ALA A 442 4.20 -37.00 7.87
C ALA A 442 5.25 -37.28 8.96
N PRO A 443 4.88 -37.93 10.06
CA PRO A 443 5.82 -38.32 11.08
C PRO A 443 6.92 -39.26 10.51
N GLU A 444 8.14 -39.12 11.01
CA GLU A 444 9.17 -40.11 10.84
C GLU A 444 8.77 -41.29 11.73
N THR A 445 8.44 -42.43 11.15
CA THR A 445 8.02 -43.68 11.83
C THR A 445 8.12 -43.67 13.36
N GLY A 446 6.97 -43.84 14.01
CA GLY A 446 6.90 -44.17 15.45
C GLY A 446 7.10 -45.66 15.68
#